data_8274b16da344af4793c18f2a8aa5c851
#
_entry.id   8274b16da344af4793c18f2a8aa5c851
#
_cell.length_a   1.000
_cell.length_b   1.000
_cell.length_c   1.000
_cell.angle_alpha   90.00
_cell.angle_beta   90.00
_cell.angle_gamma   90.00
#
_symmetry.space_group_name_H-M   'P 1'
#
loop_
_entity.id
_entity.type
_entity.pdbx_description
1 polymer ?
#
loop_
_entity_poly.entity_id
_entity_poly.type
_entity_poly.pdbx_seq_one_letter_code
_entity_poly.pdbx_strand_id
1 'polypeptide(L)'
;MWLMLVPLLRGSVACCVRRLPERIAGLHCDSEPSHPVKSSRMSRTLMSLVVLIVAVYLLLCTALFFFQRSLIYFPQPAAVASADSRLKLSMADTEVWVSTRERSGPRALIYFGGNAEDVSRNLPEFAEAFPDYALYLLHYRGFGGSGGSPSEQAIAEDALALFDQVAVSHPQIAVVGRSLGSGVAVRLASQRPVQQLILVTPYNSLEEIAAKQYPWVPVQWLLKDRFESGKYAAHIRVPTLLLAASDDEVIARDSTQRLLENFPKDVAVLKVVPESGHNSISDRPQYWQWMGDVLNR
;
A
#
# COMPACT_ATOMS: atom_id res chain seq x y z
N MET A 1 5.09 26.48 -16.98
CA MET A 1 5.31 27.93 -17.19
C MET A 1 5.15 28.62 -15.86
N TRP A 2 6.25 28.77 -15.16
CA TRP A 2 6.55 29.81 -14.16
C TRP A 2 8.02 29.67 -13.81
N LEU A 3 8.81 30.48 -14.50
CA LEU A 3 10.24 30.70 -14.29
C LEU A 3 10.39 31.99 -13.44
N MET A 4 11.54 32.06 -12.75
CA MET A 4 12.26 33.23 -12.27
C MET A 4 11.86 33.85 -10.93
N LEU A 5 12.86 33.95 -10.02
CA LEU A 5 13.62 35.19 -9.79
C LEU A 5 14.73 34.96 -8.77
N VAL A 6 15.97 35.11 -9.21
CA VAL A 6 17.17 35.35 -8.39
C VAL A 6 17.52 36.83 -8.51
N PRO A 7 17.71 37.60 -7.46
CA PRO A 7 18.36 38.90 -7.57
C PRO A 7 19.86 38.80 -7.31
N LEU A 8 20.63 39.21 -8.30
CA LEU A 8 22.03 39.57 -8.25
C LEU A 8 22.22 40.88 -7.43
N LEU A 9 23.00 40.82 -6.38
CA LEU A 9 23.58 42.02 -5.75
C LEU A 9 25.05 42.16 -6.21
N ARG A 10 25.25 43.08 -7.17
CA ARG A 10 26.55 43.69 -7.46
C ARG A 10 26.71 44.92 -6.57
N GLY A 11 27.70 44.89 -5.71
CA GLY A 11 28.18 46.08 -5.01
C GLY A 11 29.59 46.41 -5.48
N SER A 12 29.70 47.44 -6.34
CA SER A 12 30.96 48.07 -6.68
C SER A 12 31.44 48.93 -5.50
N VAL A 13 32.69 48.76 -5.05
CA VAL A 13 33.37 49.72 -4.19
C VAL A 13 34.55 50.28 -4.95
N ALA A 14 34.47 51.58 -5.19
CA ALA A 14 35.43 52.39 -5.90
C ALA A 14 36.73 52.56 -5.12
N CYS A 15 37.80 52.47 -5.86
CA CYS A 15 39.15 52.71 -5.46
C CYS A 15 39.37 54.21 -5.19
N CYS A 16 39.79 54.58 -3.97
CA CYS A 16 40.29 55.90 -3.66
C CYS A 16 41.80 55.81 -3.36
N VAL A 17 42.61 56.15 -4.37
CA VAL A 17 44.05 56.27 -4.24
C VAL A 17 44.38 57.61 -3.60
N ARG A 18 44.92 57.61 -2.39
CA ARG A 18 45.63 58.77 -1.83
C ARG A 18 47.08 58.37 -1.57
N ARG A 19 48.00 59.01 -2.30
CA ARG A 19 49.46 59.01 -2.03
C ARG A 19 49.74 59.74 -0.74
N LEU A 20 50.60 59.18 0.11
CA LEU A 20 51.36 59.85 1.13
C LEU A 20 52.77 59.24 1.27
N PRO A 21 53.77 59.99 1.79
CA PRO A 21 55.13 59.86 1.32
C PRO A 21 56.00 58.88 2.12
N GLU A 22 57.14 58.56 1.49
CA GLU A 22 58.25 57.76 2.03
C GLU A 22 58.83 58.40 3.29
N ARG A 23 59.02 57.59 4.28
CA ARG A 23 60.18 57.43 5.20
C ARG A 23 59.67 56.68 6.44
N ILE A 24 60.21 55.51 6.64
CA ILE A 24 60.89 55.08 7.89
C ILE A 24 61.47 53.68 7.59
N ALA A 25 62.77 53.64 7.61
CA ALA A 25 63.57 52.38 7.55
C ALA A 25 63.49 51.68 8.91
N GLY A 26 63.49 50.33 8.88
CA GLY A 26 63.88 49.48 9.98
C GLY A 26 62.78 48.96 10.85
N LEU A 27 62.06 47.94 10.37
CA LEU A 27 61.44 46.94 11.24
C LEU A 27 61.76 45.57 10.68
N HIS A 28 62.59 44.85 11.45
CA HIS A 28 62.84 43.42 11.25
C HIS A 28 61.52 42.69 11.32
N CYS A 29 61.15 42.09 10.23
CA CYS A 29 60.00 41.21 10.18
C CYS A 29 60.47 39.81 10.56
N ASP A 30 60.35 39.45 11.84
CA ASP A 30 60.50 38.10 12.29
C ASP A 30 59.37 37.28 11.63
N SER A 31 59.78 36.46 10.68
CA SER A 31 58.90 35.46 10.06
C SER A 31 58.58 34.38 11.09
N GLU A 32 57.43 34.49 11.74
CA GLU A 32 56.88 33.34 12.49
C GLU A 32 56.74 32.12 11.56
N PRO A 33 57.22 30.97 12.00
CA PRO A 33 57.04 29.73 11.23
C PRO A 33 55.51 29.41 11.19
N SER A 34 54.92 29.47 9.99
CA SER A 34 53.58 29.02 9.76
C SER A 34 53.45 27.56 10.16
N HIS A 35 52.77 27.32 11.29
CA HIS A 35 52.40 25.97 11.71
C HIS A 35 51.58 25.30 10.63
N PRO A 36 51.97 24.13 10.11
CA PRO A 36 51.13 23.43 9.12
C PRO A 36 49.83 23.02 9.80
N VAL A 37 48.71 23.53 9.23
CA VAL A 37 47.37 23.21 9.65
C VAL A 37 47.20 21.69 9.51
N LYS A 38 47.13 20.95 10.63
CA LYS A 38 46.87 19.50 10.72
C LYS A 38 45.42 19.12 10.29
N SER A 39 44.87 19.79 9.28
CA SER A 39 43.47 19.64 8.90
C SER A 39 43.19 18.48 7.92
N SER A 40 44.20 17.91 7.25
CA SER A 40 43.94 17.03 6.11
C SER A 40 43.60 15.56 6.44
N ARG A 41 44.08 15.04 7.59
CA ARG A 41 43.83 13.64 7.97
C ARG A 41 42.44 13.43 8.56
N MET A 42 41.99 14.31 9.44
CA MET A 42 40.65 14.24 10.05
C MET A 42 39.54 14.45 9.00
N SER A 43 39.74 15.33 8.01
CA SER A 43 38.77 15.54 6.91
C SER A 43 38.67 14.32 5.99
N ARG A 44 39.78 13.62 5.70
CA ARG A 44 39.75 12.40 4.86
C ARG A 44 39.01 11.25 5.54
N THR A 45 39.27 11.03 6.84
CA THR A 45 38.57 9.99 7.62
C THR A 45 37.07 10.28 7.72
N LEU A 46 36.70 11.53 7.98
CA LEU A 46 35.30 11.94 8.01
C LEU A 46 34.64 11.74 6.64
N MET A 47 35.27 12.15 5.56
CA MET A 47 34.77 11.94 4.19
C MET A 47 34.59 10.45 3.88
N SER A 48 35.58 9.60 4.25
CA SER A 48 35.46 8.15 4.05
C SER A 48 34.29 7.55 4.84
N LEU A 49 34.05 8.01 6.07
CA LEU A 49 32.94 7.59 6.89
C LEU A 49 31.58 7.99 6.24
N VAL A 50 31.47 9.23 5.76
CA VAL A 50 30.25 9.71 5.06
C VAL A 50 30.00 8.89 3.80
N VAL A 51 31.03 8.64 2.99
CA VAL A 51 30.91 7.80 1.77
C VAL A 51 30.46 6.38 2.13
N LEU A 52 31.00 5.79 3.21
CA LEU A 52 30.57 4.47 3.66
C LEU A 52 29.10 4.46 4.09
N ILE A 53 28.65 5.43 4.88
CA ILE A 53 27.25 5.56 5.32
C ILE A 53 26.32 5.67 4.11
N VAL A 54 26.65 6.54 3.14
CA VAL A 54 25.87 6.71 1.91
C VAL A 54 25.83 5.40 1.09
N ALA A 55 26.96 4.72 0.96
CA ALA A 55 27.03 3.46 0.23
C ALA A 55 26.15 2.37 0.90
N VAL A 56 26.20 2.24 2.22
CA VAL A 56 25.36 1.31 2.99
C VAL A 56 23.88 1.67 2.84
N TYR A 57 23.54 2.95 2.92
CA TYR A 57 22.15 3.41 2.74
C TYR A 57 21.62 3.09 1.32
N LEU A 58 22.41 3.36 0.29
CA LEU A 58 22.04 3.04 -1.09
C LEU A 58 21.90 1.53 -1.32
N LEU A 59 22.80 0.73 -0.73
CA LEU A 59 22.71 -0.73 -0.77
C LEU A 59 21.41 -1.23 -0.12
N LEU A 60 21.05 -0.67 1.04
CA LEU A 60 19.81 -1.00 1.74
C LEU A 60 18.57 -0.61 0.92
N CYS A 61 18.51 0.60 0.37
CA CYS A 61 17.43 1.03 -0.53
C CYS A 61 17.32 0.13 -1.76
N THR A 62 18.45 -0.28 -2.33
CA THR A 62 18.52 -1.21 -3.46
C THR A 62 17.96 -2.58 -3.07
N ALA A 63 18.36 -3.11 -1.92
CA ALA A 63 17.84 -4.37 -1.40
C ALA A 63 16.31 -4.30 -1.18
N LEU A 64 15.83 -3.24 -0.53
CA LEU A 64 14.38 -3.01 -0.35
C LEU A 64 13.65 -2.94 -1.69
N PHE A 65 14.21 -2.26 -2.69
CA PHE A 65 13.61 -2.16 -4.03
C PHE A 65 13.44 -3.52 -4.72
N PHE A 66 14.40 -4.42 -4.59
CA PHE A 66 14.32 -5.74 -5.22
C PHE A 66 13.47 -6.72 -4.41
N PHE A 67 13.52 -6.66 -3.09
CA PHE A 67 12.86 -7.61 -2.21
C PHE A 67 11.51 -7.12 -1.63
N GLN A 68 11.00 -5.94 -2.03
CA GLN A 68 9.78 -5.36 -1.46
C GLN A 68 8.56 -6.30 -1.52
N ARG A 69 8.42 -7.08 -2.59
CA ARG A 69 7.29 -8.00 -2.73
C ARG A 69 7.30 -9.13 -1.72
N SER A 70 8.46 -9.63 -1.31
CA SER A 70 8.56 -10.60 -0.22
C SER A 70 8.28 -9.99 1.17
N LEU A 71 8.28 -8.67 1.29
CA LEU A 71 7.86 -7.95 2.50
C LEU A 71 6.37 -7.58 2.49
N ILE A 72 5.72 -7.63 1.32
CA ILE A 72 4.30 -7.34 1.17
C ILE A 72 3.49 -8.62 1.16
N TYR A 73 3.90 -9.62 0.39
CA TYR A 73 3.14 -10.84 0.14
C TYR A 73 3.77 -12.02 0.88
N PHE A 74 2.95 -12.75 1.62
CA PHE A 74 3.34 -13.92 2.38
C PHE A 74 2.50 -15.12 1.94
N PRO A 75 2.83 -15.77 0.79
CA PRO A 75 2.03 -16.84 0.23
C PRO A 75 1.75 -17.97 1.23
N GLN A 76 0.49 -18.33 1.36
CA GLN A 76 0.03 -19.40 2.22
C GLN A 76 -0.48 -20.57 1.35
N PRO A 77 -0.22 -21.83 1.74
CA PRO A 77 -0.84 -22.98 1.10
C PRO A 77 -2.34 -23.03 1.43
N ALA A 78 -3.15 -23.60 0.54
CA ALA A 78 -4.56 -23.84 0.86
C ALA A 78 -4.70 -24.99 1.85
N ALA A 79 -5.34 -24.75 2.99
CA ALA A 79 -5.61 -25.77 4.00
C ALA A 79 -6.81 -26.64 3.61
N VAL A 80 -7.80 -26.07 2.90
CA VAL A 80 -8.98 -26.79 2.41
C VAL A 80 -8.90 -26.87 0.90
N ALA A 81 -8.72 -28.06 0.38
CA ALA A 81 -8.52 -28.32 -1.05
C ALA A 81 -9.36 -29.52 -1.51
N SER A 82 -10.69 -29.48 -1.32
CA SER A 82 -11.55 -30.42 -2.03
C SER A 82 -11.68 -30.02 -3.49
N ALA A 83 -11.60 -30.95 -4.42
CA ALA A 83 -11.71 -30.68 -5.85
C ALA A 83 -13.06 -30.02 -6.21
N ASP A 84 -14.12 -30.37 -5.49
CA ASP A 84 -15.49 -29.89 -5.73
C ASP A 84 -15.74 -28.45 -5.25
N SER A 85 -14.79 -27.87 -4.50
CA SER A 85 -14.90 -26.49 -3.96
C SER A 85 -13.85 -25.56 -4.56
N ARG A 86 -13.35 -25.86 -5.77
CA ARG A 86 -12.32 -25.05 -6.43
C ARG A 86 -12.66 -24.77 -7.89
N LEU A 87 -12.56 -23.48 -8.26
CA LEU A 87 -12.61 -23.04 -9.62
C LEU A 87 -11.19 -22.65 -10.08
N LYS A 88 -10.86 -23.00 -11.32
CA LYS A 88 -9.62 -22.60 -11.98
C LYS A 88 -9.87 -21.43 -12.92
N LEU A 89 -9.21 -20.34 -12.67
CA LEU A 89 -9.22 -19.16 -13.53
C LEU A 89 -7.96 -19.20 -14.42
N SER A 90 -8.15 -19.38 -15.72
CA SER A 90 -7.06 -19.41 -16.69
C SER A 90 -6.68 -18.00 -17.10
N MET A 91 -5.48 -17.57 -16.74
CA MET A 91 -4.87 -16.32 -17.16
C MET A 91 -3.91 -16.55 -18.33
N ALA A 92 -3.49 -15.48 -18.99
CA ALA A 92 -2.63 -15.59 -20.18
C ALA A 92 -1.27 -16.27 -19.90
N ASP A 93 -0.74 -16.10 -18.69
CA ASP A 93 0.59 -16.52 -18.26
C ASP A 93 0.59 -17.56 -17.12
N THR A 94 -0.57 -17.82 -16.51
CA THR A 94 -0.66 -18.71 -15.36
C THR A 94 -2.09 -19.16 -15.09
N GLU A 95 -2.25 -20.05 -14.12
CA GLU A 95 -3.52 -20.49 -13.58
C GLU A 95 -3.68 -20.02 -12.14
N VAL A 96 -4.83 -19.47 -11.83
CA VAL A 96 -5.17 -18.92 -10.51
C VAL A 96 -6.33 -19.73 -9.92
N TRP A 97 -6.21 -20.13 -8.66
CA TRP A 97 -7.24 -20.87 -7.98
C TRP A 97 -8.21 -19.96 -7.23
N VAL A 98 -9.47 -20.36 -7.20
CA VAL A 98 -10.54 -19.70 -6.45
C VAL A 98 -11.23 -20.78 -5.61
N SER A 99 -11.31 -20.58 -4.30
CA SER A 99 -12.15 -21.42 -3.44
C SER A 99 -13.60 -21.02 -3.64
N THR A 100 -14.47 -22.00 -3.92
CA THR A 100 -15.86 -21.73 -4.29
C THR A 100 -16.85 -22.53 -3.47
N ARG A 101 -18.01 -21.95 -3.26
CA ARG A 101 -19.25 -22.66 -2.97
C ARG A 101 -20.26 -22.24 -4.02
N GLU A 102 -20.54 -23.14 -4.95
CA GLU A 102 -21.52 -22.91 -5.99
C GLU A 102 -22.92 -22.85 -5.40
N ARG A 103 -23.73 -21.94 -5.93
CA ARG A 103 -25.15 -21.82 -5.65
C ARG A 103 -25.88 -21.26 -6.87
N SER A 104 -27.02 -21.84 -7.19
CA SER A 104 -27.90 -21.28 -8.20
C SER A 104 -28.56 -20.01 -7.71
N GLY A 105 -28.71 -19.00 -8.57
CA GLY A 105 -29.38 -17.75 -8.25
C GLY A 105 -28.60 -16.52 -8.70
N PRO A 106 -29.17 -15.33 -8.52
CA PRO A 106 -28.59 -14.11 -9.08
C PRO A 106 -27.40 -13.55 -8.25
N ARG A 107 -27.25 -13.97 -6.98
CA ARG A 107 -26.34 -13.36 -6.01
C ARG A 107 -25.00 -14.11 -5.90
N ALA A 108 -23.90 -13.38 -6.03
CA ALA A 108 -22.56 -13.89 -5.73
C ALA A 108 -21.78 -12.94 -4.82
N LEU A 109 -20.85 -13.49 -4.05
CA LEU A 109 -19.92 -12.76 -3.22
C LEU A 109 -18.50 -13.13 -3.64
N ILE A 110 -17.71 -12.13 -4.03
CA ILE A 110 -16.29 -12.26 -4.31
C ILE A 110 -15.52 -11.73 -3.11
N TYR A 111 -14.55 -12.52 -2.62
CA TYR A 111 -13.72 -12.17 -1.48
C TYR A 111 -12.24 -12.08 -1.86
N PHE A 112 -11.60 -11.00 -1.42
CA PHE A 112 -10.17 -10.77 -1.52
C PHE A 112 -9.55 -10.72 -0.13
N GLY A 113 -8.67 -11.65 0.16
CA GLY A 113 -8.06 -11.81 1.48
C GLY A 113 -6.89 -10.87 1.77
N GLY A 114 -6.35 -10.97 2.98
CA GLY A 114 -5.16 -10.25 3.42
C GLY A 114 -3.87 -10.79 2.81
N ASN A 115 -2.76 -10.12 3.11
CA ASN A 115 -1.44 -10.40 2.53
C ASN A 115 -0.77 -11.71 2.99
N ALA A 116 -1.28 -12.34 4.04
CA ALA A 116 -0.80 -13.61 4.60
C ALA A 116 -1.96 -14.60 4.85
N GLU A 117 -3.05 -14.46 4.11
CA GLU A 117 -4.29 -15.18 4.38
C GLU A 117 -4.46 -16.39 3.45
N ASP A 118 -4.80 -17.54 4.03
CA ASP A 118 -5.36 -18.66 3.31
C ASP A 118 -6.88 -18.50 3.26
N VAL A 119 -7.37 -17.95 2.15
CA VAL A 119 -8.79 -17.63 1.96
C VAL A 119 -9.69 -18.86 1.99
N SER A 120 -9.14 -20.07 1.75
CA SER A 120 -9.94 -21.33 1.81
C SER A 120 -10.53 -21.59 3.20
N ARG A 121 -9.86 -21.09 4.25
CA ARG A 121 -10.33 -21.24 5.63
C ARG A 121 -11.59 -20.45 5.94
N ASN A 122 -11.81 -19.37 5.22
CA ASN A 122 -12.99 -18.49 5.41
C ASN A 122 -14.23 -19.05 4.72
N LEU A 123 -14.07 -19.97 3.78
CA LEU A 123 -15.19 -20.46 2.99
C LEU A 123 -16.34 -21.06 3.83
N PRO A 124 -16.10 -21.88 4.89
CA PRO A 124 -17.18 -22.37 5.73
C PRO A 124 -17.95 -21.26 6.47
N GLU A 125 -17.25 -20.30 7.05
CA GLU A 125 -17.86 -19.21 7.82
C GLU A 125 -18.70 -18.28 6.90
N PHE A 126 -18.18 -17.94 5.72
CA PHE A 126 -18.93 -17.19 4.72
C PHE A 126 -20.14 -17.98 4.20
N ALA A 127 -20.01 -19.32 4.06
CA ALA A 127 -21.09 -20.18 3.61
C ALA A 127 -22.23 -20.25 4.64
N GLU A 128 -21.90 -20.25 5.93
CA GLU A 128 -22.87 -20.19 7.02
C GLU A 128 -23.53 -18.81 7.14
N ALA A 129 -22.71 -17.75 7.11
CA ALA A 129 -23.19 -16.38 7.28
C ALA A 129 -24.04 -15.88 6.08
N PHE A 130 -23.70 -16.32 4.85
CA PHE A 130 -24.35 -15.86 3.61
C PHE A 130 -24.87 -17.05 2.77
N PRO A 131 -25.85 -17.78 3.29
CA PRO A 131 -26.32 -19.01 2.65
C PRO A 131 -26.92 -18.79 1.26
N ASP A 132 -27.35 -17.57 0.94
CA ASP A 132 -27.99 -17.22 -0.34
C ASP A 132 -27.03 -16.73 -1.43
N TYR A 133 -25.73 -16.68 -1.16
CA TYR A 133 -24.72 -16.24 -2.11
C TYR A 133 -23.93 -17.43 -2.68
N ALA A 134 -23.65 -17.43 -3.98
CA ALA A 134 -22.52 -18.18 -4.51
C ALA A 134 -21.23 -17.48 -4.04
N LEU A 135 -20.22 -18.23 -3.61
CA LEU A 135 -19.02 -17.70 -2.98
C LEU A 135 -17.80 -17.95 -3.87
N TYR A 136 -16.96 -16.93 -4.03
CA TYR A 136 -15.73 -16.97 -4.82
C TYR A 136 -14.60 -16.26 -4.05
N LEU A 137 -13.68 -17.03 -3.47
CA LEU A 137 -12.57 -16.53 -2.65
C LEU A 137 -11.26 -16.71 -3.43
N LEU A 138 -10.67 -15.60 -3.89
CA LEU A 138 -9.52 -15.61 -4.79
C LEU A 138 -8.22 -15.93 -4.03
N HIS A 139 -7.49 -16.96 -4.46
CA HIS A 139 -6.10 -17.16 -4.06
C HIS A 139 -5.21 -16.35 -4.99
N TYR A 140 -4.50 -15.37 -4.46
CA TYR A 140 -3.57 -14.58 -5.26
C TYR A 140 -2.47 -15.46 -5.90
N ARG A 141 -1.83 -14.96 -6.96
CA ARG A 141 -0.69 -15.64 -7.57
C ARG A 141 0.35 -16.03 -6.51
N GLY A 142 0.81 -17.29 -6.53
CA GLY A 142 1.67 -17.88 -5.51
C GLY A 142 0.99 -18.38 -4.24
N PHE A 143 -0.30 -18.04 -4.00
CA PHE A 143 -1.08 -18.46 -2.84
C PHE A 143 -1.97 -19.67 -3.20
N GLY A 144 -2.21 -20.55 -2.24
CA GLY A 144 -3.21 -21.60 -2.35
C GLY A 144 -3.03 -22.58 -3.51
N GLY A 145 -1.83 -22.66 -4.10
CA GLY A 145 -1.54 -23.44 -5.30
C GLY A 145 -1.72 -22.70 -6.62
N SER A 146 -2.10 -21.41 -6.59
CA SER A 146 -2.07 -20.52 -7.76
C SER A 146 -0.65 -20.38 -8.28
N GLY A 147 -0.49 -20.40 -9.60
CA GLY A 147 0.80 -20.19 -10.24
C GLY A 147 1.24 -18.72 -10.24
N GLY A 148 2.43 -18.45 -10.81
CA GLY A 148 2.97 -17.10 -10.96
C GLY A 148 3.45 -16.46 -9.65
N SER A 149 3.64 -15.14 -9.69
CA SER A 149 4.11 -14.34 -8.55
C SER A 149 3.19 -13.16 -8.30
N PRO A 150 2.90 -12.80 -7.05
CA PRO A 150 1.98 -11.72 -6.72
C PRO A 150 2.57 -10.35 -7.06
N SER A 151 1.71 -9.47 -7.56
CA SER A 151 1.95 -8.03 -7.70
C SER A 151 0.60 -7.31 -7.72
N GLU A 152 0.57 -6.02 -7.41
CA GLU A 152 -0.66 -5.24 -7.45
C GLU A 152 -1.35 -5.33 -8.82
N GLN A 153 -0.58 -5.22 -9.90
CA GLN A 153 -1.14 -5.29 -11.26
C GLN A 153 -1.72 -6.68 -11.55
N ALA A 154 -0.96 -7.74 -11.30
CA ALA A 154 -1.38 -9.11 -11.57
C ALA A 154 -2.63 -9.49 -10.76
N ILE A 155 -2.67 -9.14 -9.47
CA ILE A 155 -3.83 -9.40 -8.61
C ILE A 155 -5.06 -8.61 -9.10
N ALA A 156 -4.88 -7.38 -9.57
CA ALA A 156 -5.98 -6.60 -10.12
C ALA A 156 -6.52 -7.19 -11.44
N GLU A 157 -5.65 -7.68 -12.31
CA GLU A 157 -6.03 -8.37 -13.55
C GLU A 157 -6.80 -9.67 -13.23
N ASP A 158 -6.32 -10.47 -12.29
CA ASP A 158 -6.97 -11.70 -11.83
C ASP A 158 -8.36 -11.39 -11.21
N ALA A 159 -8.48 -10.33 -10.42
CA ALA A 159 -9.73 -9.90 -9.82
C ALA A 159 -10.77 -9.47 -10.86
N LEU A 160 -10.34 -8.74 -11.90
CA LEU A 160 -11.21 -8.34 -13.02
C LEU A 160 -11.68 -9.56 -13.82
N ALA A 161 -10.78 -10.49 -14.14
CA ALA A 161 -11.13 -11.71 -14.85
C ALA A 161 -12.10 -12.60 -14.05
N LEU A 162 -11.88 -12.72 -12.72
CA LEU A 162 -12.81 -13.43 -11.86
C LEU A 162 -14.20 -12.77 -11.86
N PHE A 163 -14.25 -11.44 -11.72
CA PHE A 163 -15.53 -10.72 -11.77
C PHE A 163 -16.26 -10.97 -13.08
N ASP A 164 -15.56 -10.84 -14.21
CA ASP A 164 -16.14 -11.00 -15.53
C ASP A 164 -16.68 -12.45 -15.73
N GLN A 165 -15.98 -13.46 -15.22
CA GLN A 165 -16.42 -14.85 -15.25
C GLN A 165 -17.66 -15.07 -14.37
N VAL A 166 -17.68 -14.55 -13.15
CA VAL A 166 -18.79 -14.69 -12.19
C VAL A 166 -20.04 -13.96 -12.69
N ALA A 167 -19.87 -12.79 -13.32
CA ALA A 167 -20.96 -11.97 -13.84
C ALA A 167 -21.80 -12.64 -14.95
N VAL A 168 -21.25 -13.66 -15.61
CA VAL A 168 -21.98 -14.45 -16.62
C VAL A 168 -23.20 -15.16 -15.99
N SER A 169 -23.05 -15.65 -14.76
CA SER A 169 -24.09 -16.45 -14.08
C SER A 169 -24.77 -15.70 -12.94
N HIS A 170 -24.13 -14.66 -12.40
CA HIS A 170 -24.61 -13.94 -11.22
C HIS A 170 -24.58 -12.43 -11.47
N PRO A 171 -25.73 -11.83 -11.85
CA PRO A 171 -25.80 -10.38 -12.13
C PRO A 171 -25.71 -9.49 -10.88
N GLN A 172 -25.83 -10.05 -9.68
CA GLN A 172 -25.78 -9.32 -8.41
C GLN A 172 -24.53 -9.73 -7.63
N ILE A 173 -23.45 -9.00 -7.84
CA ILE A 173 -22.16 -9.34 -7.23
C ILE A 173 -21.83 -8.35 -6.12
N ALA A 174 -21.71 -8.85 -4.90
CA ALA A 174 -21.11 -8.16 -3.77
C ALA A 174 -19.60 -8.46 -3.71
N VAL A 175 -18.82 -7.47 -3.31
CA VAL A 175 -17.37 -7.62 -3.18
C VAL A 175 -16.94 -7.30 -1.76
N VAL A 176 -16.15 -8.18 -1.18
CA VAL A 176 -15.55 -8.02 0.14
C VAL A 176 -14.04 -8.04 0.01
N GLY A 177 -13.35 -7.04 0.56
CA GLY A 177 -11.90 -6.99 0.61
C GLY A 177 -11.39 -6.77 2.02
N ARG A 178 -10.46 -7.62 2.50
CA ARG A 178 -9.85 -7.50 3.82
C ARG A 178 -8.40 -7.08 3.73
N SER A 179 -7.99 -6.09 4.54
CA SER A 179 -6.60 -5.63 4.62
C SER A 179 -6.03 -5.35 3.22
N LEU A 180 -4.99 -6.03 2.77
CA LEU A 180 -4.47 -5.92 1.40
C LEU A 180 -5.58 -6.04 0.34
N GLY A 181 -6.49 -6.99 0.53
CA GLY A 181 -7.62 -7.22 -0.36
C GLY A 181 -8.60 -6.06 -0.45
N SER A 182 -8.62 -5.14 0.52
CA SER A 182 -9.45 -3.94 0.44
C SER A 182 -9.02 -3.03 -0.72
N GLY A 183 -7.71 -2.93 -0.98
CA GLY A 183 -7.19 -2.22 -2.15
C GLY A 183 -7.56 -2.88 -3.47
N VAL A 184 -7.57 -4.21 -3.51
CA VAL A 184 -8.03 -4.98 -4.69
C VAL A 184 -9.52 -4.73 -4.93
N ALA A 185 -10.35 -4.83 -3.89
CA ALA A 185 -11.79 -4.63 -3.95
C ALA A 185 -12.18 -3.22 -4.41
N VAL A 186 -11.52 -2.19 -3.87
CA VAL A 186 -11.75 -0.78 -4.27
C VAL A 186 -11.38 -0.58 -5.74
N ARG A 187 -10.25 -1.09 -6.19
CA ARG A 187 -9.82 -0.98 -7.59
C ARG A 187 -10.79 -1.71 -8.53
N LEU A 188 -11.24 -2.92 -8.17
CA LEU A 188 -12.24 -3.66 -8.93
C LEU A 188 -13.56 -2.87 -9.02
N ALA A 189 -14.09 -2.39 -7.89
CA ALA A 189 -15.37 -1.67 -7.83
C ALA A 189 -15.34 -0.34 -8.59
N SER A 190 -14.15 0.26 -8.80
CA SER A 190 -14.00 1.44 -9.65
C SER A 190 -14.10 1.15 -11.14
N GLN A 191 -14.02 -0.13 -11.56
CA GLN A 191 -13.95 -0.56 -12.96
C GLN A 191 -15.07 -1.52 -13.37
N ARG A 192 -15.81 -2.08 -12.41
CA ARG A 192 -16.90 -3.05 -12.67
C ARG A 192 -18.14 -2.69 -11.86
N PRO A 193 -19.32 -3.04 -12.36
CA PRO A 193 -20.62 -2.71 -11.74
C PRO A 193 -20.90 -3.68 -10.58
N VAL A 194 -20.16 -3.56 -9.47
CA VAL A 194 -20.46 -4.30 -8.25
C VAL A 194 -21.77 -3.78 -7.64
N GLN A 195 -22.49 -4.66 -6.93
CA GLN A 195 -23.75 -4.29 -6.27
C GLN A 195 -23.51 -3.61 -4.92
N GLN A 196 -22.59 -4.15 -4.15
CA GLN A 196 -22.20 -3.67 -2.81
C GLN A 196 -20.71 -3.89 -2.61
N LEU A 197 -20.09 -3.00 -1.83
CA LEU A 197 -18.68 -3.10 -1.48
C LEU A 197 -18.51 -3.11 0.04
N ILE A 198 -17.78 -4.07 0.56
CA ILE A 198 -17.45 -4.17 1.98
C ILE A 198 -15.92 -4.21 2.12
N LEU A 199 -15.39 -3.30 2.90
CA LEU A 199 -13.96 -3.15 3.14
C LEU A 199 -13.65 -3.39 4.61
N VAL A 200 -12.88 -4.42 4.90
CA VAL A 200 -12.51 -4.83 6.27
C VAL A 200 -11.09 -4.38 6.55
N THR A 201 -10.88 -3.65 7.65
CA THR A 201 -9.60 -3.04 8.03
C THR A 201 -8.90 -2.34 6.84
N PRO A 202 -9.62 -1.44 6.13
CA PRO A 202 -9.12 -0.86 4.89
C PRO A 202 -8.16 0.31 5.15
N TYR A 203 -7.34 0.60 4.14
CA TYR A 203 -6.33 1.66 4.16
C TYR A 203 -6.44 2.56 2.92
N ASN A 204 -5.93 3.80 3.04
CA ASN A 204 -5.91 4.76 1.94
C ASN A 204 -4.88 4.40 0.85
N SER A 205 -3.66 4.05 1.24
CA SER A 205 -2.66 3.47 0.34
C SER A 205 -1.62 2.65 1.11
N LEU A 206 -1.06 1.62 0.46
CA LEU A 206 0.06 0.87 1.02
C LEU A 206 1.32 1.75 1.11
N GLU A 207 1.46 2.72 0.20
CA GLU A 207 2.54 3.71 0.23
C GLU A 207 2.55 4.50 1.55
N GLU A 208 1.38 4.98 2.03
CA GLU A 208 1.28 5.70 3.31
C GLU A 208 1.69 4.82 4.50
N ILE A 209 1.25 3.56 4.51
CA ILE A 209 1.59 2.60 5.56
C ILE A 209 3.10 2.37 5.58
N ALA A 210 3.70 2.09 4.42
CA ALA A 210 5.13 1.85 4.29
C ALA A 210 5.95 3.10 4.64
N ALA A 211 5.53 4.30 4.23
CA ALA A 211 6.21 5.55 4.57
C ALA A 211 6.18 5.85 6.08
N LYS A 212 5.08 5.51 6.76
CA LYS A 212 4.96 5.64 8.21
C LYS A 212 5.86 4.64 8.97
N GLN A 213 5.92 3.41 8.46
CA GLN A 213 6.74 2.34 9.05
C GLN A 213 8.24 2.54 8.81
N TYR A 214 8.61 3.10 7.66
CA TYR A 214 10.01 3.29 7.22
C TYR A 214 10.28 4.75 6.84
N PRO A 215 10.23 5.71 7.80
CA PRO A 215 10.32 7.15 7.51
C PRO A 215 11.66 7.60 6.92
N TRP A 216 12.70 6.76 7.03
CA TRP A 216 14.03 6.99 6.48
C TRP A 216 14.22 6.41 5.06
N VAL A 217 13.22 5.69 4.51
CA VAL A 217 13.20 5.15 3.14
C VAL A 217 12.40 6.10 2.26
N PRO A 218 12.87 6.46 1.06
CA PRO A 218 12.10 7.24 0.10
C PRO A 218 11.04 6.35 -0.60
N VAL A 219 10.06 5.89 0.19
CA VAL A 219 9.03 4.90 -0.21
C VAL A 219 8.30 5.33 -1.47
N GLN A 220 7.96 6.60 -1.61
CA GLN A 220 7.27 7.17 -2.77
C GLN A 220 7.98 6.94 -4.12
N TRP A 221 9.30 6.73 -4.09
CA TRP A 221 10.09 6.49 -5.30
C TRP A 221 10.43 5.01 -5.50
N LEU A 222 10.47 4.25 -4.41
CA LEU A 222 10.92 2.86 -4.43
C LEU A 222 9.78 1.86 -4.51
N LEU A 223 8.61 2.16 -3.91
CA LEU A 223 7.50 1.22 -3.83
C LEU A 223 6.81 1.05 -5.19
N LYS A 224 6.74 -0.20 -5.66
CA LYS A 224 6.10 -0.59 -6.93
C LYS A 224 4.60 -0.84 -6.76
N ASP A 225 4.24 -1.61 -5.74
CA ASP A 225 2.88 -2.05 -5.47
C ASP A 225 2.28 -1.11 -4.39
N ARG A 226 1.62 -0.03 -4.83
CA ARG A 226 1.19 1.08 -3.96
C ARG A 226 -0.20 0.93 -3.39
N PHE A 227 -1.06 0.17 -4.06
CA PHE A 227 -2.47 -0.02 -3.70
C PHE A 227 -3.14 1.30 -3.28
N GLU A 228 -3.22 2.23 -4.21
CA GLU A 228 -3.76 3.58 -4.00
C GLU A 228 -5.30 3.57 -3.89
N SER A 229 -5.84 2.97 -2.82
CA SER A 229 -7.30 2.81 -2.61
C SER A 229 -8.04 4.15 -2.69
N GLY A 230 -7.51 5.21 -2.06
CA GLY A 230 -8.13 6.53 -2.07
C GLY A 230 -8.34 7.11 -3.46
N LYS A 231 -7.41 6.85 -4.39
CA LYS A 231 -7.51 7.30 -5.78
C LYS A 231 -8.70 6.65 -6.51
N TYR A 232 -8.94 5.37 -6.27
CA TYR A 232 -10.04 4.64 -6.89
C TYR A 232 -11.37 4.89 -6.19
N ALA A 233 -11.38 5.10 -4.87
CA ALA A 233 -12.56 5.36 -4.05
C ALA A 233 -13.38 6.55 -4.57
N ALA A 234 -12.74 7.60 -5.11
CA ALA A 234 -13.38 8.77 -5.69
C ALA A 234 -14.34 8.45 -6.86
N HIS A 235 -14.17 7.30 -7.51
CA HIS A 235 -14.95 6.87 -8.66
C HIS A 235 -16.08 5.89 -8.29
N ILE A 236 -16.14 5.41 -7.05
CA ILE A 236 -17.13 4.43 -6.59
C ILE A 236 -18.47 5.14 -6.32
N ARG A 237 -19.56 4.52 -6.74
CA ARG A 237 -20.94 5.04 -6.60
C ARG A 237 -21.88 4.04 -5.95
N VAL A 238 -21.38 2.87 -5.56
CA VAL A 238 -22.18 1.81 -4.95
C VAL A 238 -22.13 1.90 -3.43
N PRO A 239 -23.17 1.44 -2.71
CA PRO A 239 -23.18 1.41 -1.26
C PRO A 239 -21.94 0.70 -0.72
N THR A 240 -21.16 1.38 0.11
CA THR A 240 -19.89 0.87 0.62
C THR A 240 -19.86 0.89 2.15
N LEU A 241 -19.53 -0.25 2.76
CA LEU A 241 -19.30 -0.36 4.20
C LEU A 241 -17.81 -0.50 4.47
N LEU A 242 -17.26 0.37 5.31
CA LEU A 242 -15.91 0.23 5.88
C LEU A 242 -16.04 -0.30 7.31
N LEU A 243 -15.37 -1.40 7.62
CA LEU A 243 -15.26 -1.98 8.95
C LEU A 243 -13.85 -1.77 9.47
N ALA A 244 -13.67 -0.95 10.47
CA ALA A 244 -12.40 -0.75 11.15
C ALA A 244 -12.39 -1.48 12.51
N ALA A 245 -11.26 -2.04 12.89
CA ALA A 245 -11.04 -2.56 14.24
C ALA A 245 -10.77 -1.39 15.21
N SER A 246 -11.26 -1.49 16.46
CA SER A 246 -11.04 -0.44 17.49
C SER A 246 -9.56 -0.31 17.85
N ASP A 247 -8.86 -1.44 17.91
CA ASP A 247 -7.48 -1.57 18.37
C ASP A 247 -6.58 -2.12 17.25
N ASP A 248 -6.75 -1.59 16.02
CA ASP A 248 -5.99 -2.02 14.85
C ASP A 248 -4.52 -1.61 14.98
N GLU A 249 -3.66 -2.59 15.19
CA GLU A 249 -2.22 -2.43 15.35
C GLU A 249 -1.44 -2.36 14.03
N VAL A 250 -2.12 -2.66 12.90
CA VAL A 250 -1.52 -2.69 11.56
C VAL A 250 -1.92 -1.46 10.74
N ILE A 251 -3.24 -1.22 10.66
CA ILE A 251 -3.79 -0.10 9.89
C ILE A 251 -4.20 1.02 10.86
N ALA A 252 -3.43 2.09 10.84
CA ALA A 252 -3.76 3.25 11.65
C ALA A 252 -5.11 3.86 11.24
N ARG A 253 -5.92 4.23 12.24
CA ARG A 253 -7.27 4.78 12.09
C ARG A 253 -7.35 5.96 11.12
N ASP A 254 -6.33 6.81 11.11
CA ASP A 254 -6.22 7.95 10.22
C ASP A 254 -6.13 7.57 8.74
N SER A 255 -5.56 6.40 8.40
CA SER A 255 -5.54 5.90 7.02
C SER A 255 -6.93 5.47 6.55
N THR A 256 -7.67 4.73 7.40
CA THR A 256 -9.07 4.36 7.10
C THR A 256 -9.97 5.60 6.98
N GLN A 257 -9.74 6.60 7.83
CA GLN A 257 -10.50 7.85 7.79
C GLN A 257 -10.23 8.64 6.50
N ARG A 258 -8.96 8.74 6.07
CA ARG A 258 -8.62 9.36 4.77
C ARG A 258 -9.23 8.60 3.59
N LEU A 259 -9.27 7.27 3.66
CA LEU A 259 -9.95 6.49 2.63
C LEU A 259 -11.44 6.83 2.56
N LEU A 260 -12.13 6.91 3.71
CA LEU A 260 -13.54 7.30 3.78
C LEU A 260 -13.79 8.67 3.13
N GLU A 261 -12.94 9.65 3.42
CA GLU A 261 -13.03 11.02 2.90
C GLU A 261 -12.85 11.10 1.37
N ASN A 262 -12.20 10.10 0.76
CA ASN A 262 -12.04 10.02 -0.69
C ASN A 262 -13.29 9.45 -1.41
N PHE A 263 -14.22 8.81 -0.71
CA PHE A 263 -15.48 8.41 -1.32
C PHE A 263 -16.38 9.62 -1.56
N PRO A 264 -17.22 9.60 -2.60
CA PRO A 264 -18.26 10.59 -2.75
C PRO A 264 -19.20 10.62 -1.55
N LYS A 265 -19.78 11.79 -1.31
CA LYS A 265 -20.72 11.98 -0.20
C LYS A 265 -21.82 10.93 -0.22
N ASP A 266 -22.18 10.41 0.94
CA ASP A 266 -23.26 9.45 1.19
C ASP A 266 -23.09 8.07 0.50
N VAL A 267 -21.92 7.79 -0.09
CA VAL A 267 -21.61 6.49 -0.72
C VAL A 267 -21.07 5.49 0.29
N ALA A 268 -20.24 5.93 1.21
CA ALA A 268 -19.54 5.06 2.15
C ALA A 268 -19.87 5.37 3.61
N VAL A 269 -19.94 4.32 4.42
CA VAL A 269 -20.18 4.42 5.86
C VAL A 269 -19.09 3.66 6.60
N LEU A 270 -18.47 4.30 7.60
CA LEU A 270 -17.50 3.67 8.49
C LEU A 270 -18.18 3.20 9.77
N LYS A 271 -17.99 1.93 10.11
CA LYS A 271 -18.32 1.35 11.40
C LYS A 271 -17.07 0.81 12.07
N VAL A 272 -16.98 0.98 13.39
CA VAL A 272 -15.83 0.52 14.19
C VAL A 272 -16.29 -0.64 15.04
N VAL A 273 -15.68 -1.80 14.78
CA VAL A 273 -15.94 -3.02 15.56
C VAL A 273 -15.22 -2.89 16.90
N PRO A 274 -15.96 -2.89 18.02
CA PRO A 274 -15.35 -2.71 19.33
C PRO A 274 -14.51 -3.91 19.77
N GLU A 275 -13.54 -3.68 20.64
CA GLU A 275 -12.70 -4.70 21.26
C GLU A 275 -12.07 -5.68 20.22
N SER A 276 -11.60 -5.16 19.10
CA SER A 276 -11.03 -5.94 18.01
C SER A 276 -9.73 -5.35 17.51
N GLY A 277 -8.74 -6.21 17.28
CA GLY A 277 -7.51 -5.92 16.56
C GLY A 277 -7.64 -6.27 15.08
N HIS A 278 -6.57 -6.01 14.31
CA HIS A 278 -6.53 -6.25 12.87
C HIS A 278 -6.93 -7.67 12.46
N ASN A 279 -6.44 -8.66 13.19
CA ASN A 279 -6.65 -10.07 12.89
C ASN A 279 -7.82 -10.72 13.62
N SER A 280 -8.38 -10.08 14.65
CA SER A 280 -9.49 -10.60 15.45
C SER A 280 -10.84 -9.93 15.18
N ILE A 281 -10.92 -9.07 14.16
CA ILE A 281 -12.15 -8.35 13.82
C ILE A 281 -13.30 -9.31 13.46
N SER A 282 -13.01 -10.43 12.80
CA SER A 282 -13.99 -11.46 12.43
C SER A 282 -14.52 -12.28 13.60
N ASP A 283 -13.83 -12.25 14.76
CA ASP A 283 -14.27 -12.97 15.97
C ASP A 283 -15.46 -12.27 16.66
N ARG A 284 -15.79 -11.06 16.22
CA ARG A 284 -16.83 -10.24 16.82
C ARG A 284 -18.18 -10.41 16.10
N PRO A 285 -19.28 -10.62 16.85
CA PRO A 285 -20.61 -10.76 16.23
C PRO A 285 -21.02 -9.58 15.35
N GLN A 286 -20.60 -8.36 15.72
CA GLN A 286 -20.89 -7.13 14.96
C GLN A 286 -20.30 -7.17 13.53
N TYR A 287 -19.18 -7.85 13.33
CA TYR A 287 -18.58 -8.03 12.01
C TYR A 287 -19.57 -8.71 11.04
N TRP A 288 -20.07 -9.87 11.42
CA TRP A 288 -21.01 -10.65 10.62
C TRP A 288 -22.37 -9.98 10.49
N GLN A 289 -22.87 -9.42 11.61
CA GLN A 289 -24.14 -8.69 11.62
C GLN A 289 -24.13 -7.52 10.64
N TRP A 290 -23.11 -6.65 10.69
CA TRP A 290 -23.06 -5.46 9.83
C TRP A 290 -22.80 -5.78 8.37
N MET A 291 -22.07 -6.84 8.07
CA MET A 291 -21.93 -7.36 6.71
C MET A 291 -23.29 -7.87 6.21
N GLY A 292 -24.00 -8.64 7.02
CA GLY A 292 -25.36 -9.14 6.72
C GLY A 292 -26.37 -8.02 6.48
N ASP A 293 -26.33 -6.95 7.29
CA ASP A 293 -27.18 -5.76 7.12
C ASP A 293 -27.00 -5.10 5.74
N VAL A 294 -25.81 -5.18 5.15
CA VAL A 294 -25.52 -4.65 3.81
C VAL A 294 -25.94 -5.63 2.73
N LEU A 295 -25.56 -6.90 2.87
CA LEU A 295 -25.74 -7.94 1.85
C LEU A 295 -27.21 -8.38 1.69
N ASN A 296 -28.04 -8.17 2.71
CA ASN A 296 -29.47 -8.56 2.68
C ASN A 296 -30.42 -7.41 2.26
N ARG A 297 -29.86 -6.28 1.82
CA ARG A 297 -30.62 -5.17 1.23
C ARG A 297 -30.81 -5.40 -0.27
#